data_b68bf0163302db4ab131253fc2ca0eb4
#
_entry.id   b68bf0163302db4ab131253fc2ca0eb4
#
_cell.length_a   1.000
_cell.length_b   1.000
_cell.length_c   1.000
_cell.angle_alpha   90.00
_cell.angle_beta   90.00
_cell.angle_gamma   90.00
#
_symmetry.space_group_name_H-M   'P 1'
#
loop_
_entity.id
_entity.type
_entity.pdbx_description
1 polymer ?
#
loop_
_entity_poly.entity_id
_entity_poly.type
_entity_poly.pdbx_seq_one_letter_code
_entity_poly.pdbx_strand_id
1 'polypeptide(L)'
;TEATNSTLHAQLYDRWKTEWYNRRDGDTTKFIFAGTMWSPEDILNRVTQDRESLSEVIESKHFKYVWETKDGSTVFIRIPLLDENDETTCEDVMSTQEARELRDTTDEFLFSCVYQQEPIAPTGLNFADELLNHYDKLPVNQDGKDACYNYCLAVLDTTRRGKDNVSMPIFKTDGVQYYLVDVIFKQKAMTDLY
;
A
#
# COMPACT_ATOMS: atom_id res chain seq x y z
N THR A 1 1.78 10.09 -6.36
CA THR A 1 2.90 10.89 -5.80
C THR A 1 4.12 10.00 -5.61
N GLU A 2 5.34 10.58 -5.48
CA GLU A 2 6.57 9.80 -5.20
C GLU A 2 6.47 9.03 -3.88
N ALA A 3 5.78 9.57 -2.90
CA ALA A 3 5.57 8.97 -1.58
C ALA A 3 4.78 7.64 -1.58
N THR A 4 4.06 7.36 -2.65
CA THR A 4 3.29 6.11 -2.81
C THR A 4 3.78 5.24 -3.98
N ASN A 5 4.95 5.56 -4.54
CA ASN A 5 5.50 4.84 -5.69
C ASN A 5 6.26 3.59 -5.23
N SER A 6 5.63 2.42 -5.38
CA SER A 6 6.19 1.12 -4.99
C SER A 6 7.55 0.80 -5.62
N THR A 7 7.77 1.25 -6.87
CA THR A 7 9.06 1.04 -7.56
C THR A 7 10.19 1.85 -6.92
N LEU A 8 9.93 3.10 -6.55
CA LEU A 8 10.92 3.93 -5.87
C LEU A 8 11.21 3.40 -4.45
N HIS A 9 10.20 2.93 -3.74
CA HIS A 9 10.37 2.30 -2.43
C HIS A 9 11.23 1.04 -2.52
N ALA A 10 10.98 0.18 -3.50
CA ALA A 10 11.79 -1.01 -3.73
C ALA A 10 13.25 -0.64 -4.03
N GLN A 11 13.50 0.33 -4.91
CA GLN A 11 14.85 0.80 -5.24
C GLN A 11 15.58 1.39 -4.03
N LEU A 12 14.87 2.15 -3.18
CA LEU A 12 15.46 2.74 -1.97
C LEU A 12 15.83 1.66 -0.96
N TYR A 13 14.98 0.65 -0.79
CA TYR A 13 15.24 -0.47 0.09
C TYR A 13 16.40 -1.35 -0.40
N ASP A 14 16.47 -1.62 -1.71
CA ASP A 14 17.60 -2.35 -2.32
C ASP A 14 18.92 -1.59 -2.12
N ARG A 15 18.89 -0.26 -2.31
CA ARG A 15 20.04 0.60 -2.05
C ARG A 15 20.45 0.57 -0.58
N TRP A 16 19.49 0.56 0.34
CA TRP A 16 19.75 0.37 1.76
C TRP A 16 20.52 -0.93 2.01
N LYS A 17 20.04 -2.06 1.50
CA LYS A 17 20.66 -3.37 1.69
C LYS A 17 22.05 -3.50 1.04
N THR A 18 22.19 -2.99 -0.17
CA THR A 18 23.40 -3.22 -0.97
C THR A 18 24.51 -2.21 -0.71
N GLU A 19 24.14 -0.96 -0.44
CA GLU A 19 25.13 0.12 -0.30
C GLU A 19 25.34 0.52 1.16
N TRP A 20 24.29 0.89 1.88
CA TRP A 20 24.43 1.51 3.20
C TRP A 20 24.67 0.50 4.29
N TYR A 21 23.89 -0.56 4.32
CA TYR A 21 24.02 -1.61 5.33
C TYR A 21 25.39 -2.32 5.26
N ASN A 22 25.95 -2.47 4.08
CA ASN A 22 27.27 -3.08 3.87
C ASN A 22 28.47 -2.16 4.20
N ARG A 23 28.22 -0.86 4.45
CA ARG A 23 29.26 0.10 4.89
C ARG A 23 29.44 0.15 6.39
N ARG A 24 28.87 -0.80 7.11
CA ARG A 24 29.08 -0.92 8.56
C ARG A 24 30.55 -1.12 8.88
N ASP A 25 31.02 -0.41 9.91
CA ASP A 25 32.33 -0.67 10.51
C ASP A 25 32.12 -1.53 11.77
N GLY A 26 32.08 -2.85 11.56
CA GLY A 26 31.86 -3.83 12.60
C GLY A 26 30.45 -3.82 13.22
N ASP A 27 30.29 -4.50 14.36
CA ASP A 27 29.02 -4.70 15.04
C ASP A 27 28.59 -3.50 15.88
N THR A 28 29.42 -2.48 15.99
CA THR A 28 29.15 -1.27 16.78
C THR A 28 28.45 -0.18 16.00
N THR A 29 28.34 -0.33 14.66
CA THR A 29 27.64 0.64 13.81
C THR A 29 26.15 0.64 14.11
N LYS A 30 25.61 1.82 14.41
CA LYS A 30 24.18 2.03 14.62
C LYS A 30 23.56 2.74 13.44
N PHE A 31 22.36 2.32 13.08
CA PHE A 31 21.53 3.01 12.11
C PHE A 31 20.33 3.62 12.82
N ILE A 32 20.05 4.87 12.54
CA ILE A 32 18.89 5.58 13.05
C ILE A 32 18.05 5.98 11.83
N PHE A 33 16.82 5.48 11.81
CA PHE A 33 15.82 5.89 10.81
C PHE A 33 14.81 6.77 11.51
N ALA A 34 14.58 7.94 10.95
CA ALA A 34 13.55 8.86 11.42
C ALA A 34 12.76 9.35 10.21
N GLY A 35 11.47 9.28 10.28
CA GLY A 35 10.60 9.71 9.18
C GLY A 35 9.14 9.31 9.42
N THR A 36 8.31 9.63 8.46
CA THR A 36 6.90 9.29 8.42
C THR A 36 6.71 8.09 7.49
N MET A 37 5.93 7.12 7.91
CA MET A 37 5.55 5.99 7.08
C MET A 37 4.43 6.39 6.12
N TRP A 38 4.74 6.47 4.82
CA TRP A 38 3.77 6.87 3.80
C TRP A 38 3.07 5.69 3.12
N SER A 39 3.61 4.51 3.27
CA SER A 39 3.02 3.29 2.72
C SER A 39 3.55 2.05 3.44
N PRO A 40 2.84 0.91 3.32
CA PRO A 40 3.33 -0.38 3.83
C PRO A 40 4.68 -0.80 3.20
N GLU A 41 5.01 -0.23 2.05
CA GLU A 41 6.19 -0.61 1.27
C GLU A 41 7.37 0.35 1.43
N ASP A 42 7.24 1.39 2.23
CA ASP A 42 8.34 2.31 2.45
C ASP A 42 9.50 1.67 3.23
N ILE A 43 10.66 2.34 3.20
CA ILE A 43 11.88 1.80 3.79
C ILE A 43 11.76 1.58 5.30
N LEU A 44 11.05 2.46 6.02
CA LEU A 44 10.89 2.34 7.47
C LEU A 44 10.13 1.05 7.82
N ASN A 45 9.02 0.81 7.14
CA ASN A 45 8.21 -0.38 7.36
C ASN A 45 8.93 -1.66 6.93
N ARG A 46 9.59 -1.66 5.77
CA ARG A 46 10.35 -2.83 5.29
C ARG A 46 11.52 -3.18 6.20
N VAL A 47 12.29 -2.21 6.67
CA VAL A 47 13.37 -2.44 7.64
C VAL A 47 12.83 -2.97 8.95
N THR A 48 11.68 -2.45 9.41
CA THR A 48 10.99 -2.97 10.60
C THR A 48 10.60 -4.43 10.42
N GLN A 49 9.90 -4.78 9.34
CA GLN A 49 9.47 -6.15 9.03
C GLN A 49 10.66 -7.12 8.94
N ASP A 50 11.77 -6.70 8.32
CA ASP A 50 13.00 -7.51 8.30
C ASP A 50 13.47 -7.85 9.71
N ARG A 51 13.42 -6.90 10.66
CA ARG A 51 13.86 -7.11 12.03
C ARG A 51 12.87 -7.96 12.83
N GLU A 52 11.58 -7.71 12.66
CA GLU A 52 10.52 -8.51 13.26
C GLU A 52 10.59 -9.98 12.83
N SER A 53 11.01 -10.25 11.60
CA SER A 53 11.20 -11.61 11.08
C SER A 53 12.40 -12.35 11.69
N LEU A 54 13.38 -11.63 12.24
CA LEU A 54 14.61 -12.20 12.79
C LEU A 54 14.55 -12.38 14.30
N SER A 55 13.77 -11.58 15.00
CA SER A 55 13.67 -11.63 16.46
C SER A 55 12.28 -11.21 16.91
N GLU A 56 11.76 -11.87 17.93
CA GLU A 56 10.48 -11.49 18.55
C GLU A 56 10.55 -10.06 19.08
N VAL A 57 9.52 -9.29 18.79
CA VAL A 57 9.37 -7.90 19.23
C VAL A 57 8.47 -7.87 20.45
N ILE A 58 8.91 -7.19 21.49
CA ILE A 58 8.20 -7.02 22.74
C ILE A 58 8.01 -5.54 23.04
N GLU A 59 6.91 -5.20 23.69
CA GLU A 59 6.67 -3.85 24.15
C GLU A 59 7.61 -3.49 25.28
N SER A 60 8.14 -2.27 25.26
CA SER A 60 9.01 -1.77 26.32
C SER A 60 8.25 -1.64 27.65
N LYS A 61 8.83 -2.13 28.72
CA LYS A 61 8.28 -2.01 30.07
C LYS A 61 8.38 -0.59 30.66
N HIS A 62 9.16 0.26 30.04
CA HIS A 62 9.52 1.58 30.58
C HIS A 62 8.92 2.74 29.79
N PHE A 63 8.60 2.52 28.53
CA PHE A 63 8.16 3.58 27.64
C PHE A 63 6.96 3.14 26.81
N LYS A 64 5.90 3.92 26.83
CA LYS A 64 4.74 3.75 25.95
C LYS A 64 5.18 4.02 24.48
N TYR A 65 4.61 3.31 23.54
CA TYR A 65 4.91 3.44 22.10
C TYR A 65 6.36 3.08 21.71
N VAL A 66 7.03 2.31 22.53
CA VAL A 66 8.37 1.79 22.27
C VAL A 66 8.35 0.28 22.30
N TRP A 67 8.87 -0.35 21.28
CA TRP A 67 9.05 -1.79 21.16
C TRP A 67 10.52 -2.09 20.93
N GLU A 68 10.94 -3.25 21.34
CA GLU A 68 12.33 -3.71 21.18
C GLU A 68 12.37 -5.18 20.80
N THR A 69 13.38 -5.56 20.02
CA THR A 69 13.64 -6.96 19.74
C THR A 69 14.22 -7.64 20.98
N LYS A 70 13.87 -8.90 21.23
CA LYS A 70 14.37 -9.67 22.39
C LYS A 70 15.89 -9.77 22.45
N ASP A 71 16.56 -9.74 21.31
CA ASP A 71 18.02 -9.75 21.23
C ASP A 71 18.64 -8.36 21.51
N GLY A 72 17.82 -7.33 21.72
CA GLY A 72 18.25 -5.95 21.97
C GLY A 72 18.90 -5.25 20.77
N SER A 73 18.82 -5.85 19.58
CA SER A 73 19.45 -5.30 18.38
C SER A 73 18.73 -4.11 17.78
N THR A 74 17.43 -3.98 18.03
CA THR A 74 16.59 -2.97 17.38
C THR A 74 15.56 -2.42 18.35
N VAL A 75 15.35 -1.12 18.28
CA VAL A 75 14.30 -0.41 19.02
C VAL A 75 13.40 0.29 17.99
N PHE A 76 12.10 0.16 18.16
CA PHE A 76 11.08 0.80 17.34
C PHE A 76 10.32 1.80 18.21
N ILE A 77 10.13 3.00 17.68
CA ILE A 77 9.33 4.05 18.32
C ILE A 77 8.26 4.46 17.34
N ARG A 78 7.00 4.21 17.68
CA ARG A 78 5.84 4.58 16.86
C ARG A 78 4.86 5.34 17.74
N ILE A 79 4.81 6.64 17.59
CA ILE A 79 3.96 7.51 18.39
C ILE A 79 2.76 7.91 17.52
N PRO A 80 1.56 7.36 17.77
CA PRO A 80 0.36 7.76 17.04
C PRO A 80 -0.08 9.16 17.47
N LEU A 81 -0.82 9.86 16.64
CA LEU A 81 -1.42 11.16 17.01
C LEU A 81 -2.54 10.96 18.03
N LEU A 82 -3.39 9.95 17.83
CA LEU A 82 -4.47 9.59 18.76
C LEU A 82 -4.16 8.22 19.38
N ASP A 83 -4.35 8.11 20.67
CA ASP A 83 -4.19 6.86 21.41
C ASP A 83 -5.45 5.96 21.35
N GLU A 84 -5.44 4.86 22.09
CA GLU A 84 -6.54 3.90 22.18
C GLU A 84 -7.82 4.45 22.80
N ASN A 85 -7.75 5.61 23.48
CA ASN A 85 -8.91 6.31 24.06
C ASN A 85 -9.39 7.45 23.16
N ASP A 86 -8.84 7.54 21.95
CA ASP A 86 -9.12 8.64 21.00
C ASP A 86 -8.70 10.02 21.56
N GLU A 87 -7.62 10.04 22.34
CA GLU A 87 -7.02 11.25 22.90
C GLU A 87 -5.64 11.50 22.29
N THR A 88 -5.28 12.77 22.08
CA THR A 88 -3.97 13.10 21.52
C THR A 88 -2.84 12.64 22.44
N THR A 89 -1.78 12.12 21.83
CA THR A 89 -0.57 11.73 22.57
C THR A 89 0.33 12.91 22.93
N CYS A 90 0.08 14.10 22.38
CA CYS A 90 0.87 15.31 22.60
C CYS A 90 0.01 16.57 22.60
N GLU A 91 -0.68 16.84 23.72
CA GLU A 91 -1.59 17.98 23.90
C GLU A 91 -0.89 19.34 23.73
N ASP A 92 0.41 19.43 24.03
CA ASP A 92 1.21 20.65 23.87
C ASP A 92 1.44 21.04 22.38
N VAL A 93 1.29 20.06 21.47
CA VAL A 93 1.47 20.27 20.02
C VAL A 93 0.14 20.41 19.31
N MET A 94 -0.82 19.59 19.65
CA MET A 94 -2.16 19.56 19.05
C MET A 94 -3.16 19.05 20.07
N SER A 95 -4.23 19.81 20.28
CA SER A 95 -5.31 19.40 21.19
C SER A 95 -6.03 18.16 20.67
N THR A 96 -6.65 17.41 21.58
CA THR A 96 -7.47 16.23 21.22
C THR A 96 -8.58 16.59 20.24
N GLN A 97 -9.21 17.76 20.40
CA GLN A 97 -10.25 18.19 19.47
C GLN A 97 -9.70 18.42 18.06
N GLU A 98 -8.60 19.13 17.92
CA GLU A 98 -7.95 19.38 16.63
C GLU A 98 -7.47 18.08 15.96
N ALA A 99 -6.95 17.13 16.75
CA ALA A 99 -6.51 15.84 16.25
C ALA A 99 -7.69 15.00 15.69
N ARG A 100 -8.85 15.06 16.33
CA ARG A 100 -10.08 14.42 15.85
C ARG A 100 -10.63 15.11 14.60
N GLU A 101 -10.66 16.44 14.56
CA GLU A 101 -11.06 17.20 13.37
C GLU A 101 -10.12 16.89 12.18
N LEU A 102 -8.82 16.76 12.44
CA LEU A 102 -7.85 16.38 11.42
C LEU A 102 -8.13 14.97 10.90
N ARG A 103 -8.43 14.00 11.78
CA ARG A 103 -8.82 12.64 11.37
C ARG A 103 -10.07 12.67 10.49
N ASP A 104 -11.09 13.37 10.91
CA ASP A 104 -12.39 13.38 10.24
C ASP A 104 -12.37 14.11 8.88
N THR A 105 -11.36 14.94 8.65
CA THR A 105 -11.17 15.70 7.41
C THR A 105 -10.08 15.16 6.50
N THR A 106 -9.27 14.22 6.99
CA THR A 106 -8.16 13.62 6.23
C THR A 106 -8.59 12.27 5.66
N ASP A 107 -8.08 11.93 4.49
CA ASP A 107 -8.24 10.59 3.92
C ASP A 107 -7.75 9.52 4.91
N GLU A 108 -8.51 8.44 5.08
CA GLU A 108 -8.26 7.39 6.06
C GLU A 108 -6.87 6.75 5.89
N PHE A 109 -6.50 6.45 4.64
CA PHE A 109 -5.18 5.90 4.34
C PHE A 109 -4.07 6.87 4.74
N LEU A 110 -4.22 8.14 4.38
CA LEU A 110 -3.25 9.18 4.69
C LEU A 110 -3.14 9.38 6.20
N PHE A 111 -4.28 9.45 6.91
CA PHE A 111 -4.31 9.61 8.35
C PHE A 111 -3.63 8.43 9.06
N SER A 112 -3.95 7.20 8.67
CA SER A 112 -3.35 6.00 9.24
C SER A 112 -1.83 5.95 9.04
N CYS A 113 -1.35 6.19 7.83
CA CYS A 113 0.08 6.16 7.54
C CYS A 113 0.85 7.29 8.23
N VAL A 114 0.38 8.54 8.07
CA VAL A 114 1.15 9.75 8.43
C VAL A 114 1.01 10.09 9.90
N TYR A 115 -0.20 10.00 10.43
CA TYR A 115 -0.50 10.46 11.79
C TYR A 115 -0.58 9.32 12.81
N GLN A 116 -1.08 8.15 12.42
CA GLN A 116 -1.14 7.00 13.33
C GLN A 116 0.10 6.10 13.25
N GLN A 117 0.98 6.33 12.28
CA GLN A 117 2.17 5.50 12.05
C GLN A 117 1.83 4.02 11.81
N GLU A 118 0.61 3.76 11.32
CA GLU A 118 0.10 2.44 10.94
C GLU A 118 -0.08 2.39 9.43
N PRO A 119 0.93 1.98 8.66
CA PRO A 119 0.81 1.91 7.22
C PRO A 119 -0.13 0.78 6.83
N ILE A 120 -1.38 1.13 6.56
CA ILE A 120 -2.38 0.23 5.98
C ILE A 120 -2.20 0.18 4.45
N ALA A 121 -2.63 -0.91 3.84
CA ALA A 121 -2.78 -0.92 2.40
C ALA A 121 -3.83 0.14 2.00
N PRO A 122 -3.65 0.85 0.88
CA PRO A 122 -4.66 1.80 0.42
C PRO A 122 -6.03 1.12 0.36
N THR A 123 -6.87 1.38 1.37
CA THR A 123 -8.28 1.02 1.34
C THR A 123 -8.96 2.05 0.47
N GLY A 124 -9.38 1.66 -0.67
CA GLY A 124 -9.96 2.61 -1.63
C GLY A 124 -9.48 2.33 -3.03
N LEU A 125 -9.06 1.12 -3.27
CA LEU A 125 -9.32 0.53 -4.57
C LEU A 125 -10.84 0.63 -4.70
N ASN A 126 -11.32 1.50 -5.61
CA ASN A 126 -12.74 1.61 -5.94
C ASN A 126 -13.39 0.24 -6.26
N PHE A 127 -12.58 -0.81 -6.21
CA PHE A 127 -12.88 -2.21 -6.48
C PHE A 127 -12.13 -3.08 -5.48
N ALA A 128 -12.49 -3.03 -4.19
CA ALA A 128 -12.06 -4.01 -3.21
C ALA A 128 -12.51 -5.42 -3.68
N ASP A 129 -11.70 -6.43 -3.46
CA ASP A 129 -11.95 -7.79 -3.99
C ASP A 129 -13.30 -8.36 -3.52
N GLU A 130 -13.74 -7.95 -2.32
CA GLU A 130 -15.04 -8.29 -1.74
C GLU A 130 -16.23 -7.67 -2.51
N LEU A 131 -15.98 -6.61 -3.27
CA LEU A 131 -16.99 -5.95 -4.11
C LEU A 131 -17.03 -6.53 -5.54
N LEU A 132 -16.07 -7.38 -5.88
CA LEU A 132 -16.01 -8.03 -7.19
C LEU A 132 -16.75 -9.36 -7.16
N ASN A 133 -17.67 -9.54 -8.08
CA ASN A 133 -18.32 -10.83 -8.28
C ASN A 133 -17.44 -11.69 -9.20
N HIS A 134 -16.81 -12.71 -8.63
CA HIS A 134 -16.00 -13.66 -9.39
C HIS A 134 -16.89 -14.70 -10.09
N TYR A 135 -16.47 -15.15 -11.26
CA TYR A 135 -17.16 -16.23 -11.98
C TYR A 135 -16.15 -17.18 -12.61
N ASP A 136 -16.46 -18.46 -12.60
CA ASP A 136 -15.62 -19.51 -13.21
C ASP A 136 -15.92 -19.69 -14.70
N LYS A 137 -17.18 -19.45 -15.08
CA LYS A 137 -17.66 -19.60 -16.46
C LYS A 137 -18.66 -18.52 -16.78
N LEU A 138 -18.61 -18.05 -18.02
CA LEU A 138 -19.62 -17.13 -18.53
C LEU A 138 -21.00 -17.81 -18.48
N PRO A 139 -22.06 -17.08 -18.12
CA PRO A 139 -23.41 -17.60 -18.18
C PRO A 139 -23.76 -18.14 -19.57
N VAL A 140 -24.44 -19.27 -19.60
CA VAL A 140 -24.95 -19.88 -20.83
C VAL A 140 -26.48 -19.80 -20.84
N ASN A 141 -27.06 -19.71 -22.03
CA ASN A 141 -28.50 -19.77 -22.21
C ASN A 141 -29.01 -21.21 -22.02
N GLN A 142 -30.35 -21.42 -22.16
CA GLN A 142 -30.97 -22.72 -22.02
C GLN A 142 -30.49 -23.76 -23.05
N ASP A 143 -29.94 -23.33 -24.18
CA ASP A 143 -29.38 -24.15 -25.25
C ASP A 143 -27.89 -24.49 -25.03
N GLY A 144 -27.31 -24.08 -23.90
CA GLY A 144 -25.90 -24.32 -23.57
C GLY A 144 -24.90 -23.44 -24.37
N LYS A 145 -25.41 -22.45 -25.11
CA LYS A 145 -24.59 -21.45 -25.79
C LYS A 145 -24.34 -20.27 -24.87
N ASP A 146 -23.28 -19.51 -25.14
CA ASP A 146 -23.02 -18.25 -24.42
C ASP A 146 -24.30 -17.43 -24.32
N ALA A 147 -24.64 -16.97 -23.14
CA ALA A 147 -25.77 -16.07 -22.96
C ALA A 147 -25.70 -14.94 -23.99
N CYS A 148 -26.85 -14.52 -24.50
CA CYS A 148 -26.89 -13.51 -25.56
C CYS A 148 -26.34 -12.18 -25.04
N TYR A 149 -25.04 -11.99 -25.19
CA TYR A 149 -24.42 -10.71 -24.94
C TYR A 149 -24.65 -9.80 -26.13
N ASN A 150 -25.26 -8.64 -25.89
CA ASN A 150 -25.62 -7.72 -26.96
C ASN A 150 -24.39 -7.15 -27.64
N TYR A 151 -23.30 -6.98 -26.90
CA TYR A 151 -22.06 -6.44 -27.46
C TYR A 151 -20.85 -6.77 -26.57
N CYS A 152 -19.68 -6.58 -27.18
CA CYS A 152 -18.39 -6.61 -26.51
C CYS A 152 -17.90 -5.16 -26.39
N LEU A 153 -17.46 -4.79 -25.21
CA LEU A 153 -16.93 -3.47 -24.90
C LEU A 153 -15.45 -3.59 -24.53
N ALA A 154 -14.61 -2.82 -25.19
CA ALA A 154 -13.22 -2.63 -24.80
C ALA A 154 -12.99 -1.17 -24.41
N VAL A 155 -12.39 -0.96 -23.26
CA VAL A 155 -12.03 0.38 -22.78
C VAL A 155 -10.50 0.50 -22.83
N LEU A 156 -10.00 1.44 -23.61
CA LEU A 156 -8.56 1.61 -23.79
C LEU A 156 -8.07 2.81 -22.98
N ASP A 157 -7.22 2.53 -21.99
CA ASP A 157 -6.42 3.54 -21.30
C ASP A 157 -5.02 3.56 -21.92
N THR A 158 -4.68 4.70 -22.53
CA THR A 158 -3.44 4.85 -23.28
C THR A 158 -2.45 5.72 -22.54
N THR A 159 -1.19 5.32 -22.54
CA THR A 159 -0.11 6.17 -22.08
C THR A 159 0.49 6.99 -23.21
N ARG A 160 0.80 8.22 -22.94
CA ARG A 160 1.39 9.12 -23.96
C ARG A 160 2.91 9.03 -24.05
N ARG A 161 3.62 8.58 -23.02
CA ARG A 161 5.10 8.44 -22.97
C ARG A 161 5.56 7.39 -21.96
N GLY A 162 6.04 6.34 -22.44
CA GLY A 162 7.22 5.50 -22.15
C GLY A 162 7.35 4.74 -20.84
N LYS A 163 6.62 4.99 -19.76
CA LYS A 163 6.79 4.21 -18.51
C LYS A 163 5.50 3.66 -17.90
N ASP A 164 4.36 4.19 -18.29
CA ASP A 164 3.08 3.67 -17.80
C ASP A 164 2.62 2.48 -18.64
N ASN A 165 1.70 1.71 -18.10
CA ASN A 165 1.14 0.57 -18.80
C ASN A 165 -0.07 1.01 -19.65
N VAL A 166 -0.20 0.42 -20.83
CA VAL A 166 -1.46 0.45 -21.59
C VAL A 166 -2.37 -0.60 -20.99
N SER A 167 -3.57 -0.22 -20.60
CA SER A 167 -4.60 -1.11 -20.09
C SER A 167 -5.81 -1.12 -21.02
N MET A 168 -6.24 -2.32 -21.42
CA MET A 168 -7.45 -2.49 -22.20
C MET A 168 -8.24 -3.69 -21.68
N PRO A 169 -9.10 -3.49 -20.67
CA PRO A 169 -10.07 -4.49 -20.25
C PRO A 169 -11.15 -4.68 -21.32
N ILE A 170 -11.53 -5.93 -21.55
CA ILE A 170 -12.52 -6.36 -22.53
C ILE A 170 -13.67 -7.03 -21.78
N PHE A 171 -14.87 -6.52 -22.02
CA PHE A 171 -16.09 -7.01 -21.36
C PHE A 171 -17.08 -7.57 -22.37
N LYS A 172 -17.79 -8.61 -21.97
CA LYS A 172 -19.07 -9.00 -22.57
C LYS A 172 -20.22 -8.46 -21.72
N THR A 173 -21.27 -7.95 -22.34
CA THR A 173 -22.40 -7.36 -21.63
C THR A 173 -23.72 -7.59 -22.34
N ASP A 174 -24.78 -7.76 -21.56
CA ASP A 174 -26.17 -7.74 -22.01
C ASP A 174 -26.83 -6.36 -21.87
N GLY A 175 -26.05 -5.35 -21.40
CA GLY A 175 -26.52 -4.01 -21.13
C GLY A 175 -26.88 -3.77 -19.67
N VAL A 176 -26.93 -4.82 -18.85
CA VAL A 176 -27.22 -4.77 -17.41
C VAL A 176 -26.01 -5.23 -16.60
N GLN A 177 -25.41 -6.36 -16.99
CA GLN A 177 -24.25 -6.94 -16.37
C GLN A 177 -23.04 -6.88 -17.29
N TYR A 178 -21.87 -6.71 -16.71
CA TYR A 178 -20.60 -6.65 -17.40
C TYR A 178 -19.71 -7.77 -16.88
N TYR A 179 -19.20 -8.59 -17.81
CA TYR A 179 -18.30 -9.69 -17.51
C TYR A 179 -16.94 -9.40 -18.10
N LEU A 180 -15.93 -9.22 -17.27
CA LEU A 180 -14.54 -9.03 -17.71
C LEU A 180 -14.04 -10.36 -18.28
N VAL A 181 -13.84 -10.43 -19.59
CA VAL A 181 -13.46 -11.66 -20.27
C VAL A 181 -11.98 -11.73 -20.64
N ASP A 182 -11.33 -10.56 -20.74
CA ASP A 182 -9.91 -10.48 -21.05
C ASP A 182 -9.34 -9.12 -20.63
N VAL A 183 -8.04 -9.05 -20.40
CA VAL A 183 -7.32 -7.80 -20.11
C VAL A 183 -6.01 -7.79 -20.88
N ILE A 184 -5.84 -6.82 -21.76
CA ILE A 184 -4.55 -6.51 -22.33
C ILE A 184 -3.86 -5.49 -21.42
N PHE A 185 -2.76 -5.90 -20.80
CA PHE A 185 -1.98 -5.03 -19.91
C PHE A 185 -0.50 -5.13 -20.30
N LYS A 186 0.04 -4.07 -20.89
CA LYS A 186 1.42 -4.06 -21.39
C LYS A 186 2.07 -2.71 -21.20
N GLN A 187 3.34 -2.75 -20.81
CA GLN A 187 4.20 -1.56 -20.81
C GLN A 187 4.79 -1.38 -22.22
N LYS A 188 4.07 -0.68 -23.06
CA LYS A 188 4.52 -0.35 -24.43
C LYS A 188 4.10 1.05 -24.81
N ALA A 189 4.93 1.70 -25.63
CA ALA A 189 4.52 2.94 -26.26
C ALA A 189 3.39 2.67 -27.28
N MET A 190 2.49 3.63 -27.44
CA MET A 190 1.34 3.50 -28.35
C MET A 190 1.76 3.21 -29.81
N THR A 191 2.98 3.60 -30.19
CA THR A 191 3.59 3.32 -31.52
C THR A 191 3.90 1.85 -31.74
N ASP A 192 3.91 1.02 -30.71
CA ASP A 192 4.27 -0.41 -30.81
C ASP A 192 3.03 -1.33 -30.78
N LEU A 193 1.84 -0.75 -30.87
CA LEU A 193 0.56 -1.48 -30.87
C LEU A 193 0.00 -1.72 -32.28
N TYR A 194 0.70 -1.22 -33.31
CA TYR A 194 0.34 -1.41 -34.73
C TYR A 194 1.31 -2.37 -35.41
#